data_a54b4c521f1263cd949608132adae466
#
_entry.id   a54b4c521f1263cd949608132adae466
#
_cell.length_a   1.000
_cell.length_b   1.000
_cell.length_c   1.000
_cell.angle_alpha   90.00
_cell.angle_beta   90.00
_cell.angle_gamma   90.00
#
_symmetry.space_group_name_H-M   'P 1'
#
loop_
_entity.id
_entity.type
_entity.pdbx_description
1 polymer ?
#
loop_
_entity_poly.entity_id
_entity_poly.type
_entity_poly.pdbx_seq_one_letter_code
_entity_poly.pdbx_strand_id
1 'polypeptide(L)'
;MVGYVDNIEERTKENSSFRKVLYTGTHMQLVAMSLKPGEDIGEEIHDHVDQFFRVEQGVAKVVIDGEEHTVEEEMVIIVPAGAKHNVINTSETEDLKLYTIYAPANHPEGTEHVTREEAMEAEEHH
;
A
#
# COMPACT_ATOMS: atom_id res chain seq x y z
N MET A 1 -7.28 -2.28 23.29
CA MET A 1 -8.04 -3.31 22.57
C MET A 1 -7.07 -4.30 21.94
N VAL A 2 -7.34 -5.57 22.09
CA VAL A 2 -6.50 -6.62 21.51
C VAL A 2 -7.07 -7.02 20.14
N GLY A 3 -6.24 -6.94 19.11
CA GLY A 3 -6.64 -7.27 17.75
C GLY A 3 -7.28 -6.09 17.01
N TYR A 4 -7.78 -6.36 15.83
CA TYR A 4 -8.37 -5.35 14.95
C TYR A 4 -9.55 -5.98 14.22
N VAL A 5 -10.71 -5.35 14.32
CA VAL A 5 -11.94 -5.79 13.65
C VAL A 5 -12.60 -4.56 13.04
N ASP A 6 -12.75 -4.55 11.73
CA ASP A 6 -13.33 -3.40 11.02
C ASP A 6 -13.84 -3.84 9.65
N ASN A 7 -14.63 -2.99 9.01
CA ASN A 7 -15.00 -3.16 7.61
C ASN A 7 -13.86 -2.59 6.77
N ILE A 8 -12.99 -3.45 6.27
CA ILE A 8 -11.77 -3.00 5.57
C ILE A 8 -12.08 -2.31 4.24
N GLU A 9 -13.10 -2.73 3.52
CA GLU A 9 -13.50 -2.07 2.27
C GLU A 9 -13.89 -0.61 2.55
N GLU A 10 -14.76 -0.42 3.53
CA GLU A 10 -15.22 0.92 3.92
C GLU A 10 -14.06 1.79 4.40
N ARG A 11 -13.21 1.23 5.25
CA ARG A 11 -12.06 1.96 5.80
C ARG A 11 -11.08 2.37 4.71
N THR A 12 -10.83 1.49 3.75
CA THR A 12 -9.94 1.74 2.63
C THR A 12 -10.50 2.82 1.70
N LYS A 13 -11.79 2.75 1.39
CA LYS A 13 -12.44 3.73 0.50
C LYS A 13 -12.54 5.11 1.13
N GLU A 14 -12.70 5.20 2.45
CA GLU A 14 -12.74 6.46 3.17
C GLU A 14 -11.37 7.11 3.34
N ASN A 15 -10.30 6.33 3.31
CA ASN A 15 -8.95 6.84 3.53
C ASN A 15 -8.53 7.77 2.39
N SER A 16 -8.09 8.98 2.73
CA SER A 16 -7.56 9.95 1.78
C SER A 16 -6.06 10.19 1.96
N SER A 17 -5.45 9.60 2.97
CA SER A 17 -4.01 9.72 3.20
C SER A 17 -3.24 8.79 2.27
N PHE A 18 -2.08 9.23 1.79
CA PHE A 18 -1.22 8.40 0.96
C PHE A 18 -0.92 7.07 1.66
N ARG A 19 -0.57 7.12 2.94
CA ARG A 19 -0.28 5.93 3.76
C ARG A 19 -0.79 6.14 5.18
N LYS A 20 -1.57 5.20 5.67
CA LYS A 20 -2.06 5.24 7.04
C LYS A 20 -2.03 3.85 7.65
N VAL A 21 -1.17 3.66 8.64
CA VAL A 21 -1.10 2.40 9.37
C VAL A 21 -2.35 2.26 10.21
N LEU A 22 -3.10 1.18 10.00
CA LEU A 22 -4.33 0.88 10.74
C LEU A 22 -4.09 -0.01 11.94
N TYR A 23 -3.18 -0.97 11.81
CA TYR A 23 -2.87 -1.91 12.88
C TYR A 23 -1.48 -2.51 12.70
N THR A 24 -0.73 -2.63 13.79
CA THR A 24 0.56 -3.29 13.81
C THR A 24 0.51 -4.47 14.77
N GLY A 25 0.63 -5.67 14.22
CA GLY A 25 0.68 -6.91 14.99
C GLY A 25 2.12 -7.39 15.16
N THR A 26 2.28 -8.54 15.78
CA THR A 26 3.59 -9.15 15.98
C THR A 26 4.24 -9.58 14.66
N HIS A 27 3.44 -10.12 13.75
CA HIS A 27 3.94 -10.71 12.50
C HIS A 27 3.32 -10.11 11.25
N MET A 28 2.53 -9.04 11.36
CA MET A 28 1.89 -8.39 10.22
C MET A 28 1.51 -6.96 10.56
N GLN A 29 1.31 -6.16 9.51
CA GLN A 29 0.89 -4.77 9.65
C GLN A 29 -0.09 -4.44 8.54
N LEU A 30 -1.23 -3.86 8.91
CA LEU A 30 -2.28 -3.46 7.98
C LEU A 30 -2.19 -1.95 7.72
N VAL A 31 -2.15 -1.58 6.44
CA VAL A 31 -1.98 -0.19 6.02
C VAL A 31 -2.95 0.15 4.90
N ALA A 32 -3.67 1.26 5.03
CA ALA A 32 -4.52 1.78 3.96
C ALA A 32 -3.72 2.81 3.16
N MET A 33 -3.93 2.82 1.84
CA MET A 33 -3.27 3.77 0.94
C MET A 33 -4.25 4.38 -0.05
N SER A 34 -4.02 5.65 -0.37
CA SER A 34 -4.76 6.37 -1.40
C SER A 34 -3.74 7.07 -2.30
N LEU A 35 -3.73 6.70 -3.58
CA LEU A 35 -2.86 7.30 -4.57
C LEU A 35 -3.69 8.19 -5.49
N LYS A 36 -3.29 9.44 -5.63
CA LYS A 36 -3.93 10.38 -6.54
C LYS A 36 -3.62 9.99 -7.99
N PRO A 37 -4.38 10.53 -8.97
CA PRO A 37 -4.09 10.25 -10.38
C PRO A 37 -2.62 10.44 -10.72
N GLY A 38 -2.03 9.43 -11.37
CA GLY A 38 -0.63 9.44 -11.79
C GLY A 38 0.41 9.15 -10.71
N GLU A 39 0.02 9.06 -9.45
CA GLU A 39 0.96 8.75 -8.37
C GLU A 39 1.32 7.26 -8.33
N ASP A 40 2.46 6.97 -7.77
CA ASP A 40 2.91 5.60 -7.53
C ASP A 40 3.46 5.49 -6.11
N ILE A 41 3.66 4.26 -5.64
CA ILE A 41 4.26 4.03 -4.32
C ILE A 41 5.77 4.20 -4.32
N GLY A 42 6.38 4.25 -5.50
CA GLY A 42 7.83 4.24 -5.69
C GLY A 42 8.35 2.80 -5.80
N GLU A 43 9.44 2.63 -6.52
CA GLU A 43 10.04 1.31 -6.67
C GLU A 43 10.68 0.88 -5.36
N GLU A 44 10.30 -0.27 -4.85
CA GLU A 44 10.72 -0.78 -3.55
C GLU A 44 11.18 -2.23 -3.59
N ILE A 45 12.12 -2.55 -2.68
CA ILE A 45 12.54 -3.92 -2.41
C ILE A 45 12.50 -4.07 -0.89
N HIS A 46 11.78 -5.09 -0.42
CA HIS A 46 11.74 -5.43 1.00
C HIS A 46 12.33 -6.82 1.17
N ASP A 47 13.58 -6.91 1.62
CA ASP A 47 14.31 -8.19 1.67
C ASP A 47 13.73 -9.23 2.62
N HIS A 48 13.04 -8.80 3.66
CA HIS A 48 12.55 -9.67 4.72
C HIS A 48 11.05 -9.54 4.97
N VAL A 49 10.32 -8.96 4.01
CA VAL A 49 8.89 -8.70 4.17
C VAL A 49 8.14 -9.22 2.95
N ASP A 50 7.17 -10.09 3.19
CA ASP A 50 6.18 -10.41 2.18
C ASP A 50 5.12 -9.33 2.22
N GLN A 51 4.58 -8.95 1.09
CA GLN A 51 3.59 -7.89 1.01
C GLN A 51 2.38 -8.30 0.20
N PHE A 52 1.21 -8.09 0.78
CA PHE A 52 -0.08 -8.35 0.16
C PHE A 52 -0.75 -7.01 -0.14
N PHE A 53 -1.35 -6.86 -1.32
CA PHE A 53 -2.17 -5.69 -1.67
C PHE A 53 -3.52 -6.17 -2.16
N ARG A 54 -4.56 -5.42 -1.83
CA ARG A 54 -5.88 -5.59 -2.45
C ARG A 54 -6.40 -4.23 -2.90
N VAL A 55 -6.84 -4.15 -4.15
CA VAL A 55 -7.43 -2.93 -4.73
C VAL A 55 -8.91 -2.91 -4.40
N GLU A 56 -9.36 -1.82 -3.76
CA GLU A 56 -10.77 -1.62 -3.42
C GLU A 56 -11.46 -0.62 -4.36
N GLN A 57 -10.70 0.26 -5.00
CA GLN A 57 -11.24 1.25 -5.94
C GLN A 57 -10.15 1.66 -6.93
N GLY A 58 -10.51 1.70 -8.20
CA GLY A 58 -9.60 2.15 -9.27
C GLY A 58 -8.85 1.01 -9.95
N VAL A 59 -7.89 1.38 -10.78
CA VAL A 59 -7.08 0.45 -11.58
C VAL A 59 -5.61 0.78 -11.38
N ALA A 60 -4.81 -0.24 -11.12
CA ALA A 60 -3.38 -0.09 -10.92
C ALA A 60 -2.59 -0.84 -11.98
N LYS A 61 -1.41 -0.31 -12.31
CA LYS A 61 -0.37 -1.04 -13.03
C LYS A 61 0.62 -1.48 -11.96
N VAL A 62 0.91 -2.76 -11.91
CA VAL A 62 1.83 -3.34 -10.93
C VAL A 62 3.02 -3.93 -11.68
N VAL A 63 4.22 -3.60 -11.23
CA VAL A 63 5.45 -4.14 -11.79
C VAL A 63 6.16 -4.95 -10.71
N ILE A 64 6.42 -6.23 -10.97
CA ILE A 64 7.13 -7.11 -10.04
C ILE A 64 8.29 -7.74 -10.81
N ASP A 65 9.53 -7.44 -10.41
CA ASP A 65 10.73 -7.91 -11.08
C ASP A 65 10.67 -7.71 -12.62
N GLY A 66 10.19 -6.54 -13.04
CA GLY A 66 10.08 -6.18 -14.44
C GLY A 66 8.85 -6.68 -15.17
N GLU A 67 8.04 -7.51 -14.53
CA GLU A 67 6.82 -8.06 -15.12
C GLU A 67 5.63 -7.17 -14.78
N GLU A 68 4.91 -6.70 -15.81
CA GLU A 68 3.80 -5.77 -15.64
C GLU A 68 2.44 -6.48 -15.60
N HIS A 69 1.58 -6.03 -14.69
CA HIS A 69 0.22 -6.54 -14.53
C HIS A 69 -0.76 -5.39 -14.36
N THR A 70 -1.98 -5.56 -14.90
CA THR A 70 -3.09 -4.64 -14.64
C THR A 70 -3.95 -5.25 -13.54
N VAL A 71 -4.19 -4.49 -12.48
CA VAL A 71 -4.93 -4.96 -11.32
C VAL A 71 -6.13 -4.03 -11.08
N GLU A 72 -7.31 -4.62 -11.04
CA GLU A 72 -8.59 -3.93 -10.86
C GLU A 72 -9.19 -4.20 -9.50
N GLU A 73 -10.34 -3.59 -9.23
CA GLU A 73 -11.07 -3.79 -7.98
C GLU A 73 -11.27 -5.27 -7.66
N GLU A 74 -11.13 -5.60 -6.39
CA GLU A 74 -11.27 -6.95 -5.84
C GLU A 74 -10.13 -7.91 -6.21
N MET A 75 -9.13 -7.45 -6.95
CA MET A 75 -7.96 -8.26 -7.25
C MET A 75 -6.88 -8.06 -6.19
N VAL A 76 -6.04 -9.08 -6.04
CA VAL A 76 -4.94 -9.06 -5.07
C VAL A 76 -3.59 -9.12 -5.77
N ILE A 77 -2.57 -8.65 -5.06
CA ILE A 77 -1.17 -8.73 -5.47
C ILE A 77 -0.42 -9.30 -4.27
N ILE A 78 0.43 -10.28 -4.51
CA ILE A 78 1.33 -10.77 -3.47
C ILE A 78 2.75 -10.60 -3.99
N VAL A 79 3.54 -9.83 -3.27
CA VAL A 79 4.95 -9.58 -3.58
C VAL A 79 5.80 -10.33 -2.56
N PRO A 80 6.55 -11.36 -2.99
CA PRO A 80 7.40 -12.09 -2.06
C PRO A 80 8.59 -11.25 -1.64
N ALA A 81 9.13 -11.55 -0.45
CA ALA A 81 10.32 -10.88 0.06
C ALA A 81 11.45 -10.90 -0.99
N GLY A 82 12.12 -9.78 -1.18
CA GLY A 82 13.22 -9.64 -2.12
C GLY A 82 12.83 -9.24 -3.53
N ALA A 83 11.55 -9.30 -3.90
CA ALA A 83 11.12 -8.89 -5.24
C ALA A 83 11.01 -7.37 -5.34
N LYS A 84 11.55 -6.82 -6.42
CA LYS A 84 11.48 -5.40 -6.72
C LYS A 84 10.10 -5.09 -7.31
N HIS A 85 9.41 -4.11 -6.74
CA HIS A 85 8.03 -3.84 -7.17
C HIS A 85 7.65 -2.36 -7.10
N ASN A 86 6.60 -2.02 -7.87
CA ASN A 86 5.95 -0.72 -7.81
C ASN A 86 4.47 -0.88 -8.14
N VAL A 87 3.66 -0.02 -7.56
CA VAL A 87 2.21 0.05 -7.82
C VAL A 87 1.91 1.47 -8.27
N ILE A 88 1.30 1.61 -9.44
CA ILE A 88 1.11 2.90 -10.11
C ILE A 88 -0.38 3.13 -10.36
N ASN A 89 -0.90 4.31 -9.98
CA ASN A 89 -2.24 4.71 -10.37
C ASN A 89 -2.17 5.28 -11.79
N THR A 90 -2.69 4.53 -12.75
CA THR A 90 -2.65 4.91 -14.16
C THR A 90 -3.82 5.78 -14.59
N SER A 91 -4.80 6.02 -13.72
CA SER A 91 -5.91 6.91 -14.03
C SER A 91 -5.47 8.36 -14.07
N GLU A 92 -6.10 9.16 -14.94
CA GLU A 92 -5.87 10.60 -14.99
C GLU A 92 -6.90 11.36 -14.13
N THR A 93 -7.94 10.68 -13.66
CA THR A 93 -9.08 11.33 -13.01
C THR A 93 -9.48 10.73 -11.66
N GLU A 94 -9.16 9.47 -11.40
CA GLU A 94 -9.64 8.78 -10.20
C GLU A 94 -8.52 8.37 -9.25
N ASP A 95 -8.82 8.41 -7.95
CA ASP A 95 -7.91 7.92 -6.93
C ASP A 95 -7.87 6.39 -6.96
N LEU A 96 -6.72 5.83 -6.65
CA LEU A 96 -6.54 4.40 -6.41
C LEU A 96 -6.57 4.17 -4.91
N LYS A 97 -7.52 3.37 -4.45
CA LYS A 97 -7.68 3.03 -3.04
C LYS A 97 -7.34 1.56 -2.86
N LEU A 98 -6.41 1.28 -1.98
CA LEU A 98 -6.00 -0.08 -1.69
C LEU A 98 -5.59 -0.22 -0.22
N TYR A 99 -5.55 -1.45 0.25
CA TYR A 99 -4.87 -1.73 1.50
C TYR A 99 -3.77 -2.74 1.26
N THR A 100 -2.80 -2.71 2.13
CA THR A 100 -1.64 -3.59 2.04
C THR A 100 -1.35 -4.19 3.41
N ILE A 101 -0.82 -5.41 3.39
CA ILE A 101 -0.39 -6.10 4.60
C ILE A 101 1.09 -6.42 4.43
N TYR A 102 1.89 -5.92 5.37
CA TYR A 102 3.32 -6.26 5.47
C TYR A 102 3.49 -7.39 6.47
N ALA A 103 4.25 -8.39 6.15
CA ALA A 103 4.54 -9.50 7.03
C ALA A 103 6.05 -9.78 7.03
N PRO A 104 6.76 -9.35 8.05
CA PRO A 104 6.38 -8.58 9.24
C PRO A 104 6.18 -7.09 8.96
N ALA A 105 5.89 -6.31 10.01
CA ALA A 105 5.67 -4.87 9.91
C ALA A 105 6.85 -4.14 9.28
N ASN A 106 6.56 -3.12 8.44
CA ASN A 106 7.55 -2.36 7.71
C ASN A 106 7.65 -0.89 8.14
N HIS A 107 6.61 -0.37 8.76
CA HIS A 107 6.56 1.03 9.21
C HIS A 107 6.40 1.11 10.72
N PRO A 108 6.86 2.22 11.35
CA PRO A 108 6.59 2.43 12.76
C PRO A 108 5.09 2.41 13.05
N GLU A 109 4.73 1.91 14.22
CA GLU A 109 3.33 1.87 14.66
C GLU A 109 2.71 3.27 14.61
N GLY A 110 1.48 3.35 14.10
CA GLY A 110 0.75 4.61 14.02
C GLY A 110 1.20 5.59 12.94
N THR A 111 2.08 5.18 12.05
CA THR A 111 2.54 6.04 10.95
C THR A 111 1.37 6.49 10.07
N GLU A 112 1.34 7.79 9.78
CA GLU A 112 0.43 8.35 8.78
C GLU A 112 1.20 9.37 7.94
N HIS A 113 1.18 9.19 6.62
CA HIS A 113 1.68 10.16 5.67
C HIS A 113 0.49 10.64 4.84
N VAL A 114 0.11 11.89 5.01
CA VAL A 114 -1.08 12.44 4.33
C VAL A 114 -0.84 12.54 2.84
N THR A 115 0.37 12.89 2.42
CA THR A 115 0.75 13.04 1.02
C THR A 115 1.91 12.12 0.64
N ARG A 116 2.03 11.87 -0.67
CA ARG A 116 3.16 11.13 -1.20
C ARG A 116 4.48 11.83 -0.91
N GLU A 117 4.52 13.15 -1.00
CA GLU A 117 5.72 13.95 -0.70
C GLU A 117 6.20 13.72 0.73
N GLU A 118 5.27 13.73 1.67
CA GLU A 118 5.58 13.49 3.09
C GLU A 118 6.15 12.09 3.29
N ALA A 119 5.59 11.09 2.61
CA ALA A 119 6.09 9.71 2.66
C ALA A 119 7.51 9.59 2.10
N MET A 120 7.78 10.23 0.98
CA MET A 120 9.11 10.19 0.34
C MET A 120 10.15 10.90 1.20
N GLU A 121 9.81 12.02 1.82
CA GLU A 121 10.69 12.72 2.75
C GLU A 121 11.04 11.86 3.96
N ALA A 122 10.07 11.14 4.50
CA ALA A 122 10.30 10.26 5.64
C ALA A 122 11.27 9.14 5.29
N GLU A 123 11.21 8.59 4.07
CA GLU A 123 12.13 7.56 3.60
C GLU A 123 13.56 8.09 3.41
N GLU A 124 13.72 9.33 2.96
CA GLU A 124 15.03 9.95 2.77
C GLU A 124 15.76 10.20 4.09
N HIS A 125 15.04 10.32 5.18
CA HIS A 125 15.59 10.61 6.49
C HIS A 125 15.76 9.39 7.41
N HIS A 126 15.67 8.22 6.86
CA HIS A 126 15.90 6.96 7.61
C HIS A 126 17.37 6.62 7.70
#